data_174844d9adf65a2850b3d78c0b952080
#
_entry.id   174844d9adf65a2850b3d78c0b952080
#
_cell.length_a   1.000
_cell.length_b   1.000
_cell.length_c   1.000
_cell.angle_alpha   90.00
_cell.angle_beta   90.00
_cell.angle_gamma   90.00
#
_symmetry.space_group_name_H-M   'P 1'
#
loop_
_entity.id
_entity.type
_entity.pdbx_description
1 polymer ?
#
loop_
_entity_poly.entity_id
_entity_poly.type
_entity_poly.pdbx_seq_one_letter_code
_entity_poly.pdbx_strand_id
1 'polypeptide(L)'
;VSVALALQALLFGDGGILSFGANCFNMAFVLPFAAAIVFRALNSRLHDKSWGTSVSAIVSGWVGLCLAALCAAIEFGIQPMLFTNASGAPLYCPFPLSVAIPAMLIPHMLVAGVVEGVATAAIYGFIKKTAPSIIVGPEASDGLLETEGATAKKTSLVPTLILVAVLVVATPLGLLATGDAW
;
A
#
# COMPACT_ATOMS: atom_id res chain seq x y z
N VAL A 1 6.29 3.82 5.85
CA VAL A 1 6.36 3.56 4.39
C VAL A 1 7.53 4.30 3.77
N SER A 2 7.68 5.65 3.91
CA SER A 2 8.76 6.42 3.27
C SER A 2 10.17 5.89 3.56
N VAL A 3 10.46 5.47 4.80
CA VAL A 3 11.75 4.85 5.15
C VAL A 3 11.97 3.53 4.39
N ALA A 4 10.92 2.71 4.27
CA ALA A 4 11.01 1.46 3.50
C ALA A 4 11.27 1.74 2.01
N LEU A 5 10.56 2.73 1.43
CA LEU A 5 10.79 3.16 0.04
C LEU A 5 12.20 3.73 -0.18
N ALA A 6 12.73 4.47 0.81
CA ALA A 6 14.12 4.95 0.74
C ALA A 6 15.13 3.78 0.74
N LEU A 7 14.92 2.79 1.59
CA LEU A 7 15.76 1.59 1.62
C LEU A 7 15.65 0.78 0.31
N GLN A 8 14.44 0.63 -0.24
CA GLN A 8 14.23 -0.03 -1.53
C GLN A 8 14.98 0.70 -2.66
N ALA A 9 14.84 2.03 -2.76
CA ALA A 9 15.53 2.81 -3.77
C ALA A 9 17.06 2.78 -3.63
N LEU A 10 17.57 2.87 -2.40
CA LEU A 10 19.02 2.92 -2.15
C LEU A 10 19.71 1.57 -2.25
N LEU A 11 19.06 0.50 -1.75
CA LEU A 11 19.68 -0.83 -1.67
C LEU A 11 19.41 -1.69 -2.91
N PHE A 12 18.24 -1.52 -3.53
CA PHE A 12 17.77 -2.39 -4.61
C PHE A 12 17.56 -1.64 -5.93
N GLY A 13 17.65 -0.30 -5.93
CA GLY A 13 17.34 0.53 -7.10
C GLY A 13 15.84 0.56 -7.45
N ASP A 14 15.00 -0.08 -6.64
CA ASP A 14 13.58 -0.23 -6.90
C ASP A 14 12.85 1.11 -6.75
N GLY A 15 12.01 1.44 -7.74
CA GLY A 15 11.30 2.71 -7.83
C GLY A 15 12.17 3.91 -8.22
N GLY A 16 13.49 3.75 -8.29
CA GLY A 16 14.45 4.79 -8.69
C GLY A 16 14.64 5.91 -7.66
N ILE A 17 15.87 6.40 -7.53
CA ILE A 17 16.21 7.49 -6.58
C ILE A 17 15.57 8.82 -7.01
N LEU A 18 15.52 9.10 -8.31
CA LEU A 18 14.95 10.35 -8.82
C LEU A 18 13.43 10.44 -8.65
N SER A 19 12.73 9.30 -8.70
CA SER A 19 11.29 9.20 -8.50
C SER A 19 10.88 8.99 -7.04
N PHE A 20 11.83 8.99 -6.10
CA PHE A 20 11.57 8.76 -4.68
C PHE A 20 10.47 9.68 -4.11
N GLY A 21 10.46 10.96 -4.49
CA GLY A 21 9.42 11.91 -4.05
C GLY A 21 8.02 11.51 -4.52
N ALA A 22 7.88 11.14 -5.80
CA ALA A 22 6.62 10.66 -6.37
C ALA A 22 6.17 9.35 -5.71
N ASN A 23 7.09 8.41 -5.49
CA ASN A 23 6.80 7.15 -4.78
C ASN A 23 6.34 7.40 -3.34
N CYS A 24 6.97 8.33 -2.61
CA CYS A 24 6.51 8.71 -1.28
C CYS A 24 5.12 9.34 -1.31
N PHE A 25 4.85 10.21 -2.26
CA PHE A 25 3.53 10.81 -2.43
C PHE A 25 2.47 9.74 -2.71
N ASN A 26 2.70 8.87 -3.68
CA ASN A 26 1.72 7.86 -4.08
C ASN A 26 1.53 6.76 -3.02
N MET A 27 2.62 6.17 -2.52
CA MET A 27 2.60 4.98 -1.68
C MET A 27 2.57 5.28 -0.17
N ALA A 28 3.15 6.40 0.27
CA ALA A 28 3.20 6.74 1.69
C ALA A 28 2.16 7.78 2.11
N PHE A 29 1.56 8.49 1.15
CA PHE A 29 0.53 9.47 1.42
C PHE A 29 -0.81 9.10 0.78
N VAL A 30 -0.93 9.07 -0.56
CA VAL A 30 -2.21 8.84 -1.24
C VAL A 30 -2.83 7.49 -0.84
N LEU A 31 -2.08 6.40 -0.95
CA LEU A 31 -2.57 5.05 -0.65
C LEU A 31 -3.13 4.94 0.78
N PRO A 32 -2.35 5.21 1.84
CA PRO A 32 -2.84 4.99 3.21
C PRO A 32 -3.96 5.95 3.61
N PHE A 33 -3.95 7.20 3.15
CA PHE A 33 -5.02 8.14 3.47
C PHE A 33 -6.32 7.77 2.76
N ALA A 34 -6.26 7.42 1.47
CA ALA A 34 -7.44 6.95 0.73
C ALA A 34 -8.01 5.66 1.36
N ALA A 35 -7.14 4.70 1.66
CA ALA A 35 -7.54 3.46 2.33
C ALA A 35 -8.19 3.74 3.69
N ALA A 36 -7.62 4.63 4.50
CA ALA A 36 -8.19 4.99 5.80
C ALA A 36 -9.58 5.63 5.70
N ILE A 37 -9.77 6.53 4.74
CA ILE A 37 -11.08 7.17 4.49
C ILE A 37 -12.11 6.13 4.09
N VAL A 38 -11.78 5.27 3.11
CA VAL A 38 -12.69 4.23 2.61
C VAL A 38 -12.99 3.21 3.71
N PHE A 39 -11.98 2.77 4.46
CA PHE A 39 -12.16 1.85 5.57
C PHE A 39 -13.14 2.42 6.62
N ARG A 40 -12.92 3.65 7.07
CA ARG A 40 -13.79 4.29 8.05
C ARG A 40 -15.23 4.40 7.55
N ALA A 41 -15.41 4.83 6.29
CA ALA A 41 -16.73 5.00 5.68
C ALA A 41 -17.49 3.68 5.53
N LEU A 42 -16.81 2.59 5.16
CA LEU A 42 -17.42 1.27 5.02
C LEU A 42 -17.63 0.59 6.38
N ASN A 43 -16.60 0.60 7.22
CA ASN A 43 -16.64 -0.08 8.50
C ASN A 43 -17.70 0.53 9.44
N SER A 44 -17.94 1.84 9.38
CA SER A 44 -19.04 2.49 10.14
C SER A 44 -20.43 1.95 9.80
N ARG A 45 -20.60 1.38 8.59
CA ARG A 45 -21.88 0.81 8.13
C ARG A 45 -21.96 -0.70 8.22
N LEU A 46 -20.82 -1.37 8.26
CA LEU A 46 -20.74 -2.83 8.13
C LEU A 46 -20.19 -3.52 9.37
N HIS A 47 -19.73 -2.80 10.40
CA HIS A 47 -19.05 -3.38 11.58
C HIS A 47 -19.92 -4.38 12.36
N ASP A 48 -21.24 -4.24 12.33
CA ASP A 48 -22.18 -5.15 12.98
C ASP A 48 -22.22 -6.56 12.33
N LYS A 49 -21.72 -6.66 11.09
CA LYS A 49 -21.69 -7.93 10.37
C LYS A 49 -20.37 -8.64 10.61
N SER A 50 -20.39 -9.94 10.82
CA SER A 50 -19.19 -10.76 11.08
C SER A 50 -18.11 -10.64 9.98
N TRP A 51 -18.51 -10.42 8.74
CA TRP A 51 -17.63 -10.22 7.58
C TRP A 51 -17.33 -8.76 7.27
N GLY A 52 -18.06 -7.82 7.90
CA GLY A 52 -18.06 -6.41 7.53
C GLY A 52 -16.69 -5.73 7.62
N THR A 53 -15.96 -5.96 8.69
CA THR A 53 -14.61 -5.41 8.86
C THR A 53 -13.63 -5.96 7.82
N SER A 54 -13.71 -7.25 7.49
CA SER A 54 -12.84 -7.87 6.49
C SER A 54 -13.10 -7.30 5.10
N VAL A 55 -14.37 -7.14 4.71
CA VAL A 55 -14.74 -6.51 3.43
C VAL A 55 -14.31 -5.06 3.41
N SER A 56 -14.49 -4.32 4.50
CA SER A 56 -14.03 -2.93 4.59
C SER A 56 -12.51 -2.83 4.38
N ALA A 57 -11.73 -3.76 4.94
CA ALA A 57 -10.29 -3.82 4.77
C ALA A 57 -9.89 -4.17 3.32
N ILE A 58 -10.54 -5.16 2.70
CA ILE A 58 -10.30 -5.55 1.31
C ILE A 58 -10.54 -4.36 0.36
N VAL A 59 -11.72 -3.77 0.46
CA VAL A 59 -12.12 -2.67 -0.44
C VAL A 59 -11.24 -1.44 -0.23
N SER A 60 -10.87 -1.13 1.01
CA SER A 60 -10.00 0.01 1.31
C SER A 60 -8.60 -0.15 0.76
N GLY A 61 -7.98 -1.31 0.89
CA GLY A 61 -6.67 -1.61 0.30
C GLY A 61 -6.71 -1.54 -1.23
N TRP A 62 -7.73 -2.16 -1.83
CA TRP A 62 -7.94 -2.11 -3.28
C TRP A 62 -8.09 -0.69 -3.81
N VAL A 63 -8.97 0.12 -3.21
CA VAL A 63 -9.18 1.52 -3.62
C VAL A 63 -7.94 2.36 -3.39
N GLY A 64 -7.26 2.19 -2.25
CA GLY A 64 -6.03 2.91 -1.93
C GLY A 64 -4.96 2.70 -2.98
N LEU A 65 -4.69 1.45 -3.35
CA LEU A 65 -3.71 1.11 -4.37
C LEU A 65 -4.12 1.62 -5.76
N CYS A 66 -5.39 1.49 -6.15
CA CYS A 66 -5.87 1.99 -7.43
C CYS A 66 -5.74 3.52 -7.55
N LEU A 67 -5.98 4.26 -6.46
CA LEU A 67 -5.78 5.71 -6.46
C LEU A 67 -4.30 6.09 -6.54
N ALA A 68 -3.42 5.39 -5.86
CA ALA A 68 -1.97 5.59 -5.99
C ALA A 68 -1.50 5.31 -7.42
N ALA A 69 -1.99 4.22 -8.04
CA ALA A 69 -1.71 3.89 -9.44
C ALA A 69 -2.23 4.95 -10.42
N LEU A 70 -3.40 5.53 -10.14
CA LEU A 70 -3.94 6.63 -10.94
C LEU A 70 -3.06 7.88 -10.84
N CYS A 71 -2.60 8.24 -9.63
CA CYS A 71 -1.68 9.37 -9.45
C CYS A 71 -0.38 9.14 -10.24
N ALA A 72 0.22 7.96 -10.11
CA ALA A 72 1.42 7.61 -10.88
C ALA A 72 1.17 7.65 -12.39
N ALA A 73 0.02 7.18 -12.87
CA ALA A 73 -0.35 7.25 -14.28
C ALA A 73 -0.46 8.69 -14.78
N ILE A 74 -1.00 9.60 -13.96
CA ILE A 74 -1.07 11.03 -14.28
C ILE A 74 0.33 11.63 -14.32
N GLU A 75 1.16 11.34 -13.31
CA GLU A 75 2.55 11.79 -13.25
C GLU A 75 3.35 11.37 -14.48
N PHE A 76 3.20 10.14 -14.96
CA PHE A 76 3.81 9.69 -16.21
C PHE A 76 3.19 10.34 -17.44
N GLY A 77 1.88 10.37 -17.52
CA GLY A 77 1.15 10.80 -18.72
C GLY A 77 1.20 12.29 -19.01
N ILE A 78 1.54 13.14 -18.02
CA ILE A 78 1.77 14.58 -18.23
C ILE A 78 3.20 14.90 -18.69
N GLN A 79 4.17 14.01 -18.48
CA GLN A 79 5.57 14.26 -18.80
C GLN A 79 5.81 14.62 -20.28
N PRO A 80 5.20 13.94 -21.27
CA PRO A 80 5.38 14.30 -22.67
C PRO A 80 4.91 15.72 -23.02
N MET A 81 4.00 16.27 -22.21
CA MET A 81 3.49 17.64 -22.41
C MET A 81 4.38 18.70 -21.76
N LEU A 82 5.11 18.33 -20.70
CA LEU A 82 5.88 19.26 -19.88
C LEU A 82 7.37 19.25 -20.21
N PHE A 83 7.91 18.09 -20.61
CA PHE A 83 9.34 17.86 -20.75
C PHE A 83 9.69 17.32 -22.13
N THR A 84 10.01 18.24 -23.05
CA THR A 84 10.44 17.94 -24.42
C THR A 84 11.82 18.50 -24.68
N ASN A 85 12.57 17.87 -25.60
CA ASN A 85 13.82 18.42 -26.12
C ASN A 85 13.57 19.49 -27.19
N ALA A 86 14.64 20.06 -27.75
CA ALA A 86 14.56 21.09 -28.78
C ALA A 86 13.86 20.63 -30.07
N SER A 87 13.78 19.31 -30.33
CA SER A 87 13.07 18.73 -31.48
C SER A 87 11.62 18.37 -31.17
N GLY A 88 11.13 18.63 -29.93
CA GLY A 88 9.78 18.31 -29.48
C GLY A 88 9.57 16.87 -29.05
N ALA A 89 10.64 16.06 -28.99
CA ALA A 89 10.54 14.68 -28.50
C ALA A 89 10.52 14.64 -26.96
N PRO A 90 9.70 13.78 -26.33
CA PRO A 90 9.68 13.61 -24.87
C PRO A 90 11.05 13.24 -24.31
N LEU A 91 11.43 13.88 -23.18
CA LEU A 91 12.72 13.62 -22.51
C LEU A 91 12.68 12.39 -21.58
N TYR A 92 11.51 12.06 -21.05
CA TYR A 92 11.33 11.01 -20.06
C TYR A 92 10.29 10.00 -20.53
N CYS A 93 9.09 9.99 -19.93
CA CYS A 93 8.04 9.09 -20.35
C CYS A 93 7.43 9.52 -21.70
N PRO A 94 7.45 8.67 -22.74
CA PRO A 94 6.90 9.02 -24.05
C PRO A 94 5.39 8.83 -24.18
N PHE A 95 4.73 8.25 -23.16
CA PHE A 95 3.33 7.85 -23.25
C PHE A 95 2.39 8.95 -22.74
N PRO A 96 1.39 9.37 -23.54
CA PRO A 96 0.40 10.34 -23.10
C PRO A 96 -0.58 9.75 -22.09
N LEU A 97 -1.38 10.61 -21.43
CA LEU A 97 -2.39 10.21 -20.44
C LEU A 97 -3.34 9.11 -20.94
N SER A 98 -3.73 9.16 -22.21
CA SER A 98 -4.62 8.15 -22.82
C SER A 98 -4.04 6.73 -22.85
N VAL A 99 -2.73 6.60 -22.78
CA VAL A 99 -2.01 5.34 -22.70
C VAL A 99 -1.61 5.02 -21.27
N ALA A 100 -1.05 5.99 -20.55
CA ALA A 100 -0.55 5.79 -19.19
C ALA A 100 -1.66 5.39 -18.20
N ILE A 101 -2.83 6.04 -18.28
CA ILE A 101 -3.94 5.75 -17.35
C ILE A 101 -4.44 4.30 -17.49
N PRO A 102 -4.87 3.81 -18.65
CA PRO A 102 -5.33 2.43 -18.74
C PRO A 102 -4.21 1.41 -18.49
N ALA A 103 -2.98 1.69 -18.92
CA ALA A 103 -1.85 0.79 -18.70
C ALA A 103 -1.53 0.59 -17.20
N MET A 104 -1.70 1.62 -16.39
CA MET A 104 -1.51 1.53 -14.94
C MET A 104 -2.76 1.00 -14.23
N LEU A 105 -3.95 1.53 -14.54
CA LEU A 105 -5.15 1.17 -13.79
C LEU A 105 -5.62 -0.26 -14.03
N ILE A 106 -5.59 -0.76 -15.26
CA ILE A 106 -6.14 -2.09 -15.56
C ILE A 106 -5.45 -3.18 -14.73
N PRO A 107 -4.11 -3.33 -14.74
CA PRO A 107 -3.46 -4.36 -13.94
C PRO A 107 -3.61 -4.12 -12.43
N HIS A 108 -3.65 -2.86 -11.98
CA HIS A 108 -3.85 -2.55 -10.56
C HIS A 108 -5.27 -2.86 -10.09
N MET A 109 -6.28 -2.60 -10.90
CA MET A 109 -7.66 -2.95 -10.56
C MET A 109 -7.91 -4.46 -10.56
N LEU A 110 -7.38 -5.19 -11.55
CA LEU A 110 -7.70 -6.59 -11.77
C LEU A 110 -6.83 -7.56 -10.95
N VAL A 111 -5.58 -7.21 -10.70
CA VAL A 111 -4.61 -8.11 -10.06
C VAL A 111 -4.03 -7.50 -8.79
N ALA A 112 -3.21 -6.46 -8.92
CA ALA A 112 -2.45 -5.93 -7.79
C ALA A 112 -3.35 -5.42 -6.65
N GLY A 113 -4.43 -4.72 -6.97
CA GLY A 113 -5.38 -4.21 -5.97
C GLY A 113 -6.14 -5.33 -5.26
N VAL A 114 -6.47 -6.42 -5.96
CA VAL A 114 -7.10 -7.59 -5.32
C VAL A 114 -6.13 -8.22 -4.31
N VAL A 115 -4.88 -8.40 -4.69
CA VAL A 115 -3.83 -8.92 -3.80
C VAL A 115 -3.62 -7.99 -2.60
N GLU A 116 -3.53 -6.67 -2.83
CA GLU A 116 -3.38 -5.67 -1.78
C GLU A 116 -4.57 -5.68 -0.80
N GLY A 117 -5.80 -5.76 -1.32
CA GLY A 117 -7.00 -5.83 -0.49
C GLY A 117 -7.01 -7.07 0.41
N VAL A 118 -6.69 -8.23 -0.15
CA VAL A 118 -6.61 -9.49 0.61
C VAL A 118 -5.49 -9.42 1.66
N ALA A 119 -4.31 -8.92 1.29
CA ALA A 119 -3.18 -8.75 2.21
C ALA A 119 -3.54 -7.79 3.36
N THR A 120 -4.18 -6.66 3.04
CA THR A 120 -4.66 -5.69 4.04
C THR A 120 -5.62 -6.33 5.03
N ALA A 121 -6.60 -7.10 4.55
CA ALA A 121 -7.55 -7.79 5.42
C ALA A 121 -6.89 -8.87 6.28
N ALA A 122 -5.93 -9.62 5.74
CA ALA A 122 -5.19 -10.64 6.46
C ALA A 122 -4.34 -10.03 7.58
N ILE A 123 -3.58 -8.96 7.28
CA ILE A 123 -2.75 -8.23 8.24
C ILE A 123 -3.63 -7.59 9.32
N TYR A 124 -4.70 -6.92 8.93
CA TYR A 124 -5.64 -6.32 9.88
C TYR A 124 -6.24 -7.36 10.82
N GLY A 125 -6.71 -8.48 10.27
CA GLY A 125 -7.27 -9.58 11.05
C GLY A 125 -6.26 -10.23 12.00
N PHE A 126 -5.00 -10.34 11.56
CA PHE A 126 -3.89 -10.81 12.39
C PHE A 126 -3.62 -9.84 13.55
N ILE A 127 -3.45 -8.55 13.27
CA ILE A 127 -3.18 -7.53 14.31
C ILE A 127 -4.36 -7.45 15.30
N LYS A 128 -5.60 -7.51 14.81
CA LYS A 128 -6.79 -7.52 15.67
C LYS A 128 -6.81 -8.68 16.66
N LYS A 129 -6.23 -9.84 16.30
CA LYS A 129 -6.15 -11.03 17.17
C LYS A 129 -4.96 -10.99 18.12
N THR A 130 -3.81 -10.46 17.67
CA THR A 130 -2.55 -10.57 18.41
C THR A 130 -2.20 -9.33 19.21
N ALA A 131 -2.59 -8.15 18.74
CA ALA A 131 -2.27 -6.86 19.34
C ALA A 131 -3.39 -5.84 19.11
N PRO A 132 -4.61 -6.05 19.66
CA PRO A 132 -5.76 -5.18 19.41
C PRO A 132 -5.52 -3.73 19.83
N SER A 133 -4.70 -3.48 20.85
CA SER A 133 -4.31 -2.15 21.33
C SER A 133 -3.62 -1.28 20.27
N ILE A 134 -3.04 -1.87 19.22
CA ILE A 134 -2.45 -1.11 18.11
C ILE A 134 -3.53 -0.50 17.21
N ILE A 135 -4.69 -1.15 17.11
CA ILE A 135 -5.80 -0.71 16.26
C ILE A 135 -6.68 0.30 16.99
N VAL A 136 -6.80 0.15 18.29
CA VAL A 136 -7.59 1.01 19.16
C VAL A 136 -6.67 2.14 19.63
N GLY A 137 -7.02 3.39 19.28
CA GLY A 137 -6.21 4.56 19.66
C GLY A 137 -6.08 4.72 21.19
N PRO A 138 -5.14 5.57 21.66
CA PRO A 138 -4.81 5.73 23.10
C PRO A 138 -6.03 6.03 23.98
N GLU A 139 -7.02 6.77 23.48
CA GLU A 139 -8.22 7.14 24.23
C GLU A 139 -9.15 5.97 24.55
N ALA A 140 -9.10 4.90 23.75
CA ALA A 140 -9.89 3.70 24.01
C ALA A 140 -9.11 2.63 24.80
N SER A 141 -7.80 2.82 24.99
CA SER A 141 -6.97 1.89 25.77
C SER A 141 -7.16 2.08 27.28
N ASP A 142 -7.54 3.27 27.75
CA ASP A 142 -7.77 3.52 29.18
C ASP A 142 -8.94 2.67 29.74
N GLY A 143 -9.99 2.44 28.93
CA GLY A 143 -11.08 1.54 29.31
C GLY A 143 -10.76 0.05 29.25
N LEU A 144 -9.72 -0.32 28.49
CA LEU A 144 -9.28 -1.72 28.36
C LEU A 144 -8.23 -2.11 29.42
N LEU A 145 -7.49 -1.15 29.95
CA LEU A 145 -6.49 -1.38 31.01
C LEU A 145 -7.12 -1.72 32.37
N GLU A 146 -8.36 -1.28 32.62
CA GLU A 146 -9.11 -1.66 33.81
C GLU A 146 -9.63 -3.12 33.79
N THR A 147 -9.70 -3.73 32.61
CA THR A 147 -10.20 -5.12 32.44
C THR A 147 -9.05 -6.16 32.32
N GLU A 148 -7.80 -5.74 32.13
CA GLU A 148 -6.64 -6.64 31.97
C GLU A 148 -5.87 -6.93 33.28
N GLY A 149 -6.58 -7.07 34.40
CA GLY A 149 -6.04 -7.76 35.58
C GLY A 149 -5.90 -9.28 35.38
N ALA A 150 -6.17 -9.83 34.20
CA ALA A 150 -6.14 -11.25 33.87
C ALA A 150 -5.09 -11.52 32.78
N THR A 151 -3.88 -11.95 33.24
CA THR A 151 -2.88 -12.73 32.46
C THR A 151 -2.67 -12.28 31.02
N ALA A 152 -1.77 -11.33 30.82
CA ALA A 152 -1.14 -11.06 29.53
C ALA A 152 -0.45 -12.34 29.03
N LYS A 153 -1.11 -13.09 28.15
CA LYS A 153 -0.52 -14.23 27.46
C LYS A 153 0.63 -13.68 26.64
N LYS A 154 1.87 -14.01 26.98
CA LYS A 154 3.07 -13.64 26.24
C LYS A 154 2.88 -14.04 24.77
N THR A 155 2.44 -13.11 23.93
CA THR A 155 2.27 -13.36 22.50
C THR A 155 3.66 -13.50 21.92
N SER A 156 3.98 -14.65 21.39
CA SER A 156 5.26 -14.90 20.74
C SER A 156 5.40 -13.99 19.51
N LEU A 157 6.48 -13.23 19.45
CA LEU A 157 6.83 -12.42 18.27
C LEU A 157 7.32 -13.27 17.08
N VAL A 158 7.53 -14.58 17.31
CA VAL A 158 8.02 -15.52 16.32
C VAL A 158 7.18 -15.53 15.02
N PRO A 159 5.83 -15.59 15.05
CA PRO A 159 5.05 -15.55 13.81
C PRO A 159 5.22 -14.25 13.02
N THR A 160 5.34 -13.11 13.72
CA THR A 160 5.57 -11.81 13.10
C THR A 160 6.96 -11.75 12.45
N LEU A 161 7.98 -12.25 13.15
CA LEU A 161 9.35 -12.33 12.62
C LEU A 161 9.44 -13.27 11.43
N ILE A 162 8.73 -14.41 11.46
CA ILE A 162 8.65 -15.34 10.32
C ILE A 162 7.97 -14.66 9.13
N LEU A 163 6.85 -13.95 9.33
CA LEU A 163 6.18 -13.22 8.26
C LEU A 163 7.09 -12.16 7.66
N VAL A 164 7.77 -11.36 8.48
CA VAL A 164 8.73 -10.35 8.01
C VAL A 164 9.88 -11.01 7.26
N ALA A 165 10.44 -12.10 7.78
CA ALA A 165 11.51 -12.85 7.12
C ALA A 165 11.07 -13.42 5.76
N VAL A 166 9.86 -13.97 5.66
CA VAL A 166 9.28 -14.45 4.40
C VAL A 166 9.11 -13.31 3.40
N LEU A 167 8.61 -12.15 3.84
CA LEU A 167 8.46 -10.98 2.97
C LEU A 167 9.84 -10.45 2.49
N VAL A 168 10.83 -10.40 3.38
CA VAL A 168 12.20 -10.00 3.01
C VAL A 168 12.83 -10.99 2.02
N VAL A 169 12.65 -12.31 2.24
CA VAL A 169 13.17 -13.35 1.32
C VAL A 169 12.39 -13.36 -0.01
N ALA A 170 11.11 -13.03 0.00
CA ALA A 170 10.29 -12.94 -1.21
C ALA A 170 10.55 -11.66 -2.03
N THR A 171 11.08 -10.60 -1.41
CA THR A 171 11.38 -9.33 -2.09
C THR A 171 12.31 -9.52 -3.32
N PRO A 172 13.38 -10.33 -3.28
CA PRO A 172 14.22 -10.58 -4.46
C PRO A 172 13.53 -11.33 -5.61
N LEU A 173 12.37 -11.97 -5.37
CA LEU A 173 11.61 -12.60 -6.46
C LEU A 173 11.10 -11.56 -7.46
N GLY A 174 10.90 -10.31 -7.03
CA GLY A 174 10.59 -9.18 -7.91
C GLY A 174 11.73 -8.84 -8.89
N LEU A 175 12.97 -9.17 -8.53
CA LEU A 175 14.13 -8.99 -9.40
C LEU A 175 14.21 -10.03 -10.55
N LEU A 176 13.44 -11.12 -10.45
CA LEU A 176 13.31 -12.12 -11.51
C LEU A 176 12.31 -11.69 -12.60
N ALA A 177 11.50 -10.68 -12.34
CA ALA A 177 10.74 -10.01 -13.38
C ALA A 177 11.75 -9.21 -14.22
N THR A 178 12.20 -9.79 -15.32
CA THR A 178 13.04 -9.12 -16.31
C THR A 178 12.27 -7.92 -16.86
N GLY A 179 12.41 -6.80 -16.22
CA GLY A 179 12.01 -5.52 -16.76
C GLY A 179 13.10 -5.04 -17.70
N ASP A 180 13.01 -5.37 -18.98
CA ASP A 180 13.67 -4.60 -20.03
C ASP A 180 12.92 -3.25 -20.12
N ALA A 181 13.12 -2.42 -19.11
CA ALA A 181 12.61 -1.07 -19.06
C ALA A 181 13.74 -0.09 -19.36
N TRP A 182 14.13 -0.03 -20.64
CA TRP A 182 14.93 1.07 -21.20
C TRP A 182 14.63 1.25 -22.68
#